data_e11e1d8882a23f2f6688dc85ae5a9249
#
_entry.id   e11e1d8882a23f2f6688dc85ae5a9249
#
_cell.length_a   1.000
_cell.length_b   1.000
_cell.length_c   1.000
_cell.angle_alpha   90.00
_cell.angle_beta   90.00
_cell.angle_gamma   90.00
#
_symmetry.space_group_name_H-M   'P 1'
#
loop_
_entity.id
_entity.type
_entity.pdbx_description
1 polymer ?
#
loop_
_entity_poly.entity_id
_entity_poly.type
_entity_poly.pdbx_seq_one_letter_code
_entity_poly.pdbx_strand_id
1 'polypeptide(L)'
;MSYFLYVAVKLVAYSLWCWVGLRLFEAHSVSFIKASGFGLLRLCIGIAFGIAIFLLLRAQSEDLLWKYIAIYTPVRMAEWFILVLIIGRDSENQTSLKAILWCLGGIVVSFAADLASPEGIAGHFCVGRCLC
;
A
#
# COMPACT_ATOMS: atom_id res chain seq x y z
N MET A 1 -10.36 -12.22 -13.42
CA MET A 1 -10.83 -11.32 -12.33
C MET A 1 -10.98 -9.92 -12.89
N SER A 2 -12.08 -9.24 -12.64
CA SER A 2 -12.27 -7.89 -13.16
C SER A 2 -11.41 -6.89 -12.37
N TYR A 3 -10.94 -5.81 -13.01
CA TYR A 3 -10.18 -4.75 -12.35
C TYR A 3 -10.93 -4.14 -11.16
N PHE A 4 -12.25 -4.11 -11.22
CA PHE A 4 -13.08 -3.64 -10.11
C PHE A 4 -12.92 -4.52 -8.86
N LEU A 5 -12.92 -5.84 -9.03
CA LEU A 5 -12.73 -6.79 -7.92
C LEU A 5 -11.32 -6.63 -7.31
N TYR A 6 -10.32 -6.42 -8.14
CA TYR A 6 -8.95 -6.16 -7.68
C TYR A 6 -8.83 -4.89 -6.83
N VAL A 7 -9.45 -3.79 -7.27
CA VAL A 7 -9.48 -2.53 -6.49
C VAL A 7 -10.21 -2.74 -5.17
N ALA A 8 -11.31 -3.48 -5.18
CA ALA A 8 -12.05 -3.83 -3.96
C ALA A 8 -11.20 -4.66 -2.99
N VAL A 9 -10.48 -5.66 -3.46
CA VAL A 9 -9.55 -6.48 -2.65
C VAL A 9 -8.46 -5.61 -2.03
N LYS A 10 -7.85 -4.70 -2.81
CA LYS A 10 -6.86 -3.76 -2.28
C LYS A 10 -7.44 -2.86 -1.20
N LEU A 11 -8.62 -2.31 -1.44
CA LEU A 11 -9.26 -1.42 -0.48
C LEU A 11 -9.54 -2.15 0.84
N VAL A 12 -10.06 -3.37 0.77
CA VAL A 12 -10.32 -4.20 1.96
C VAL A 12 -9.01 -4.52 2.69
N ALA A 13 -7.98 -4.98 1.98
CA ALA A 13 -6.68 -5.31 2.57
C ALA A 13 -6.04 -4.10 3.27
N TYR A 14 -6.05 -2.94 2.63
CA TYR A 14 -5.51 -1.71 3.20
C TYR A 14 -6.34 -1.21 4.38
N SER A 15 -7.67 -1.30 4.32
CA SER A 15 -8.55 -0.90 5.41
C SER A 15 -8.32 -1.77 6.65
N LEU A 16 -8.20 -3.09 6.47
CA LEU A 16 -7.90 -4.03 7.56
C LEU A 16 -6.53 -3.76 8.16
N TRP A 17 -5.50 -3.54 7.34
CA TRP A 17 -4.17 -3.24 7.85
C TRP A 17 -4.09 -1.88 8.55
N CYS A 18 -4.78 -0.87 8.05
CA CYS A 18 -4.92 0.42 8.72
C CYS A 18 -5.67 0.29 10.05
N TRP A 19 -6.69 -0.58 10.12
CA TRP A 19 -7.40 -0.84 11.36
C TRP A 19 -6.50 -1.50 12.43
N VAL A 20 -5.66 -2.46 12.02
CA VAL A 20 -4.63 -3.03 12.89
C VAL A 20 -3.66 -1.95 13.38
N GLY A 21 -3.17 -1.10 12.47
CA GLY A 21 -2.26 -0.01 12.81
C GLY A 21 -2.87 0.99 13.79
N LEU A 22 -4.08 1.42 13.54
CA LEU A 22 -4.79 2.33 14.44
C LEU A 22 -4.98 1.72 15.83
N ARG A 23 -5.26 0.41 15.93
CA ARG A 23 -5.34 -0.28 17.22
C ARG A 23 -4.00 -0.38 17.94
N LEU A 24 -2.90 -0.47 17.19
CA LEU A 24 -1.55 -0.48 17.77
C LEU A 24 -1.12 0.90 18.29
N PHE A 25 -1.57 1.97 17.65
CA PHE A 25 -1.17 3.34 17.96
C PHE A 25 -2.16 4.07 18.84
N GLU A 26 -3.45 3.78 18.76
CA GLU A 26 -4.51 4.39 19.57
C GLU A 26 -4.95 3.43 20.70
N ALA A 27 -4.94 3.90 21.95
CA ALA A 27 -5.38 3.12 23.10
C ALA A 27 -6.91 3.00 23.21
N HIS A 28 -7.67 3.73 22.40
CA HIS A 28 -9.13 3.80 22.44
C HIS A 28 -9.79 3.02 21.30
N SER A 29 -11.08 2.79 21.40
CA SER A 29 -11.87 2.06 20.41
C SER A 29 -11.79 2.74 19.01
N VAL A 30 -11.15 2.05 18.08
CA VAL A 30 -10.97 2.54 16.71
C VAL A 30 -12.19 2.20 15.86
N SER A 31 -12.80 3.21 15.26
CA SER A 31 -13.89 3.01 14.30
C SER A 31 -13.35 2.40 12.98
N PHE A 32 -14.03 1.38 12.47
CA PHE A 32 -13.72 0.80 11.17
C PHE A 32 -13.89 1.82 10.02
N ILE A 33 -14.79 2.79 10.20
CA ILE A 33 -14.99 3.90 9.23
C ILE A 33 -13.71 4.74 9.10
N LYS A 34 -13.05 5.06 10.23
CA LYS A 34 -11.76 5.78 10.24
C LYS A 34 -10.68 4.96 9.53
N ALA A 35 -10.61 3.67 9.81
CA ALA A 35 -9.66 2.77 9.16
C ALA A 35 -9.89 2.65 7.65
N SER A 36 -11.14 2.59 7.21
CA SER A 36 -11.50 2.58 5.79
C SER A 36 -11.12 3.88 5.09
N GLY A 37 -11.26 5.02 5.76
CA GLY A 37 -10.78 6.31 5.26
C GLY A 37 -9.28 6.32 5.01
N PHE A 38 -8.48 5.78 5.93
CA PHE A 38 -7.03 5.63 5.75
C PHE A 38 -6.68 4.60 4.67
N GLY A 39 -7.44 3.52 4.54
CA GLY A 39 -7.30 2.55 3.44
C GLY A 39 -7.54 3.19 2.08
N LEU A 40 -8.57 4.02 1.96
CA LEU A 40 -8.85 4.80 0.75
C LEU A 40 -7.75 5.82 0.46
N LEU A 41 -7.30 6.56 1.47
CA LEU A 41 -6.17 7.49 1.34
C LEU A 41 -4.92 6.76 0.84
N ARG A 42 -4.64 5.58 1.39
CA ARG A 42 -3.53 4.73 0.96
C ARG A 42 -3.64 4.35 -0.52
N LEU A 43 -4.84 3.99 -0.96
CA LEU A 43 -5.11 3.66 -2.36
C LEU A 43 -4.87 4.87 -3.27
N CYS A 44 -5.35 6.05 -2.89
CA CYS A 44 -5.14 7.30 -3.64
C CYS A 44 -3.65 7.65 -3.76
N ILE A 45 -2.90 7.55 -2.65
CA ILE A 45 -1.45 7.77 -2.65
C ILE A 45 -0.77 6.78 -3.61
N GLY A 46 -1.14 5.50 -3.56
CA GLY A 46 -0.60 4.47 -4.45
C GLY A 46 -0.86 4.76 -5.93
N ILE A 47 -2.05 5.23 -6.27
CA ILE A 47 -2.38 5.64 -7.65
C ILE A 47 -1.54 6.85 -8.07
N ALA A 48 -1.38 7.85 -7.22
CA ALA A 48 -0.58 9.04 -7.50
C ALA A 48 0.90 8.68 -7.76
N PHE A 49 1.49 7.83 -6.91
CA PHE A 49 2.85 7.32 -7.12
C PHE A 49 2.96 6.45 -8.37
N GLY A 50 1.96 5.62 -8.65
CA GLY A 50 1.90 4.81 -9.87
C GLY A 50 1.91 5.68 -11.14
N ILE A 51 1.12 6.75 -11.16
CA ILE A 51 1.12 7.73 -12.27
C ILE A 51 2.48 8.42 -12.38
N ALA A 52 3.07 8.85 -11.26
CA ALA A 52 4.37 9.50 -11.26
C ALA A 52 5.48 8.59 -11.82
N ILE A 53 5.51 7.32 -11.41
CA ILE A 53 6.45 6.33 -11.92
C ILE A 53 6.23 6.08 -13.43
N PHE A 54 4.98 5.96 -13.86
CA PHE A 54 4.64 5.80 -15.27
C PHE A 54 5.17 6.97 -16.12
N LEU A 55 4.99 8.20 -15.65
CA LEU A 55 5.47 9.40 -16.36
C LEU A 55 7.00 9.49 -16.37
N LEU A 56 7.67 9.10 -15.27
CA LEU A 56 9.13 9.17 -15.16
C LEU A 56 9.85 8.08 -15.95
N LEU A 57 9.34 6.85 -15.92
CA LEU A 57 10.02 5.70 -16.52
C LEU A 57 9.56 5.39 -17.95
N ARG A 58 8.54 6.12 -18.47
CA ARG A 58 7.98 5.92 -19.82
C ARG A 58 7.82 4.44 -20.19
N ALA A 59 7.13 3.71 -19.35
CA ALA A 59 6.72 2.32 -19.60
C ALA A 59 7.82 1.43 -20.23
N GLN A 60 8.90 1.19 -19.52
CA GLN A 60 9.83 0.14 -19.93
C GLN A 60 9.17 -1.21 -19.64
N SER A 61 8.71 -1.86 -20.70
CA SER A 61 8.01 -3.14 -20.67
C SER A 61 8.98 -4.32 -20.51
N GLU A 62 9.70 -4.36 -19.41
CA GLU A 62 10.47 -5.55 -19.05
C GLU A 62 9.81 -6.25 -17.86
N ASP A 63 9.21 -7.40 -18.13
CA ASP A 63 8.52 -8.25 -17.16
C ASP A 63 9.52 -8.99 -16.24
N LEU A 64 10.32 -8.27 -15.47
CA LEU A 64 11.23 -8.85 -14.48
C LEU A 64 10.74 -8.59 -13.07
N LEU A 65 10.35 -9.64 -12.37
CA LEU A 65 9.87 -9.60 -10.98
C LEU A 65 10.83 -8.86 -10.04
N TRP A 66 12.14 -9.08 -10.18
CA TRP A 66 13.11 -8.44 -9.30
C TRP A 66 13.24 -6.92 -9.54
N LYS A 67 13.10 -6.45 -10.78
CA LYS A 67 13.05 -5.02 -11.10
C LYS A 67 11.80 -4.37 -10.50
N TYR A 68 10.66 -5.06 -10.62
CA TYR A 68 9.42 -4.64 -9.99
C TYR A 68 9.60 -4.47 -8.48
N ILE A 69 10.12 -5.47 -7.78
CA ILE A 69 10.36 -5.42 -6.34
C ILE A 69 11.35 -4.30 -5.99
N ALA A 70 12.46 -4.17 -6.72
CA ALA A 70 13.49 -3.16 -6.45
C ALA A 70 12.97 -1.73 -6.59
N ILE A 71 12.10 -1.46 -7.57
CA ILE A 71 11.53 -0.13 -7.80
C ILE A 71 10.39 0.16 -6.82
N TYR A 72 9.50 -0.81 -6.60
CA TYR A 72 8.31 -0.57 -5.79
C TYR A 72 8.55 -0.69 -4.28
N THR A 73 9.59 -1.38 -3.82
CA THR A 73 9.89 -1.45 -2.38
C THR A 73 10.12 -0.06 -1.75
N PRO A 74 11.03 0.80 -2.27
CA PRO A 74 11.21 2.14 -1.70
C PRO A 74 9.95 3.01 -1.84
N VAL A 75 9.20 2.85 -2.92
CA VAL A 75 7.94 3.56 -3.12
C VAL A 75 6.92 3.15 -2.06
N ARG A 76 6.75 1.84 -1.83
CA ARG A 76 5.86 1.31 -0.79
C ARG A 76 6.29 1.76 0.61
N MET A 77 7.60 1.81 0.87
CA MET A 77 8.11 2.35 2.14
C MET A 77 7.70 3.81 2.32
N ALA A 78 7.88 4.66 1.31
CA ALA A 78 7.50 6.06 1.36
C ALA A 78 5.99 6.24 1.59
N GLU A 79 5.16 5.48 0.87
CA GLU A 79 3.70 5.52 0.99
C GLU A 79 3.22 5.14 2.40
N TRP A 80 3.75 4.06 2.98
CA TRP A 80 3.40 3.64 4.34
C TRP A 80 3.98 4.58 5.40
N PHE A 81 5.15 5.15 5.15
CA PHE A 81 5.75 6.14 6.05
C PHE A 81 4.92 7.43 6.11
N ILE A 82 4.40 7.90 4.97
CA ILE A 82 3.47 9.04 4.93
C ILE A 82 2.23 8.75 5.79
N LEU A 83 1.66 7.55 5.71
CA LEU A 83 0.53 7.17 6.57
C LEU A 83 0.91 7.13 8.05
N VAL A 84 2.08 6.63 8.40
CA VAL A 84 2.58 6.67 9.79
C VAL A 84 2.68 8.10 10.30
N LEU A 85 3.19 9.02 9.50
CA LEU A 85 3.28 10.44 9.89
C LEU A 85 1.89 11.06 10.11
N ILE A 86 0.90 10.69 9.29
CA ILE A 86 -0.46 11.20 9.41
C ILE A 86 -1.15 10.60 10.65
N ILE A 87 -1.08 9.28 10.82
CA ILE A 87 -1.71 8.56 11.94
C ILE A 87 -1.01 8.89 13.27
N GLY A 88 0.32 8.97 13.24
CA GLY A 88 1.13 9.18 14.43
C GLY A 88 1.13 10.62 14.96
N ARG A 89 0.65 11.57 14.18
CA ARG A 89 0.61 12.99 14.59
C ARG A 89 -0.19 13.20 15.88
N ASP A 90 -1.23 12.40 16.08
CA ASP A 90 -2.13 12.51 17.23
C ASP A 90 -1.97 11.35 18.23
N SER A 91 -0.95 10.50 18.08
CA SER A 91 -0.75 9.30 18.88
C SER A 91 0.32 9.48 19.94
N GLU A 92 -0.06 9.43 21.21
CA GLU A 92 0.87 9.48 22.34
C GLU A 92 1.70 8.19 22.52
N ASN A 93 1.29 7.08 21.87
CA ASN A 93 1.87 5.74 22.04
C ASN A 93 2.74 5.27 20.86
N GLN A 94 3.13 6.17 19.98
CA GLN A 94 3.93 5.82 18.81
C GLN A 94 5.40 5.60 19.19
N THR A 95 5.82 4.34 19.27
CA THR A 95 7.24 4.00 19.33
C THR A 95 7.76 3.75 17.91
N SER A 96 9.01 4.16 17.65
CA SER A 96 9.67 3.98 16.34
C SER A 96 9.64 2.51 15.89
N LEU A 97 9.79 1.57 16.80
CA LEU A 97 9.75 0.14 16.49
C LEU A 97 8.38 -0.30 15.98
N LYS A 98 7.28 0.12 16.63
CA LYS A 98 5.92 -0.20 16.19
C LYS A 98 5.64 0.37 14.79
N ALA A 99 6.09 1.61 14.54
CA ALA A 99 5.95 2.26 13.26
C ALA A 99 6.68 1.50 12.14
N ILE A 100 7.93 1.10 12.37
CA ILE A 100 8.73 0.32 11.41
C ILE A 100 8.08 -1.03 11.14
N LEU A 101 7.69 -1.78 12.16
CA LEU A 101 7.05 -3.09 12.00
C LEU A 101 5.72 -2.99 11.26
N TRP A 102 4.93 -1.97 11.53
CA TRP A 102 3.68 -1.73 10.82
C TRP A 102 3.91 -1.36 9.35
N CYS A 103 4.92 -0.52 9.05
CA CYS A 103 5.32 -0.21 7.67
C CYS A 103 5.77 -1.47 6.91
N LEU A 104 6.62 -2.30 7.51
CA LEU A 104 7.08 -3.54 6.90
C LEU A 104 5.91 -4.50 6.60
N GLY A 105 5.01 -4.68 7.55
CA GLY A 105 3.78 -5.45 7.33
C GLY A 105 2.90 -4.86 6.22
N GLY A 106 2.78 -3.54 6.15
CA GLY A 106 2.07 -2.84 5.10
C GLY A 106 2.66 -3.06 3.70
N ILE A 107 3.99 -3.14 3.61
CA ILE A 107 4.69 -3.48 2.36
C ILE A 107 4.32 -4.91 1.95
N VAL A 108 4.36 -5.87 2.87
CA VAL A 108 3.97 -7.26 2.61
C VAL A 108 2.52 -7.35 2.14
N VAL A 109 1.60 -6.67 2.83
CA VAL A 109 0.18 -6.61 2.45
C VAL A 109 0.01 -6.00 1.05
N SER A 110 0.77 -4.96 0.71
CA SER A 110 0.73 -4.33 -0.61
C SER A 110 1.18 -5.28 -1.71
N PHE A 111 2.29 -5.99 -1.52
CA PHE A 111 2.76 -6.97 -2.50
C PHE A 111 1.83 -8.17 -2.61
N ALA A 112 1.28 -8.67 -1.49
CA ALA A 112 0.29 -9.75 -1.51
C ALA A 112 -0.98 -9.35 -2.29
N ALA A 113 -1.44 -8.11 -2.13
CA ALA A 113 -2.57 -7.58 -2.89
C ALA A 113 -2.24 -7.44 -4.39
N ASP A 114 -0.99 -7.09 -4.74
CA ASP A 114 -0.56 -7.00 -6.14
C ASP A 114 -0.46 -8.39 -6.80
N LEU A 115 -0.04 -9.42 -6.06
CA LEU A 115 -0.06 -10.81 -6.53
C LEU A 115 -1.48 -11.31 -6.84
N ALA A 116 -2.50 -10.79 -6.14
CA ALA A 116 -3.90 -11.09 -6.41
C ALA A 116 -4.48 -10.34 -7.63
N SER A 117 -3.68 -9.49 -8.32
CA SER A 117 -4.12 -8.83 -9.56
C SER A 117 -4.26 -9.83 -10.71
N PRO A 118 -5.11 -9.52 -11.73
CA PRO A 118 -5.21 -10.36 -12.91
C PRO A 118 -3.88 -10.58 -13.62
N GLU A 119 -3.02 -9.56 -13.61
CA GLU A 119 -1.68 -9.59 -14.22
C GLU A 119 -0.70 -10.36 -13.34
N GLY A 120 -0.76 -10.18 -12.00
CA GLY A 120 0.03 -10.96 -11.04
C GLY A 120 -0.26 -12.46 -11.10
N ILE A 121 -1.52 -12.84 -11.24
CA ILE A 121 -1.95 -14.24 -11.43
C ILE A 121 -1.40 -14.81 -12.76
N ALA A 122 -1.33 -13.99 -13.80
CA ALA A 122 -0.75 -14.37 -15.10
C ALA A 122 0.79 -14.36 -15.11
N GLY A 123 1.43 -13.96 -14.01
CA GLY A 123 2.90 -13.88 -13.92
C GLY A 123 3.52 -12.67 -14.63
N HIS A 124 2.71 -11.70 -15.02
CA HIS A 124 3.18 -10.47 -15.66
C HIS A 124 3.30 -9.33 -14.63
N PHE A 125 4.53 -8.97 -14.31
CA PHE A 125 4.83 -7.86 -13.39
C PHE A 125 5.31 -6.65 -14.21
N CYS A 126 4.40 -5.72 -14.45
CA CYS A 126 4.68 -4.53 -15.25
C CYS A 126 5.12 -3.36 -14.38
N VAL A 127 6.29 -2.82 -14.66
CA VAL A 127 6.73 -1.55 -14.07
C VAL A 127 6.04 -0.40 -14.82
N GLY A 128 5.44 0.54 -14.08
CA GLY A 128 4.87 1.77 -14.66
C GLY A 128 3.41 1.70 -15.07
N ARG A 129 2.66 0.65 -14.73
CA ARG A 129 1.19 0.66 -14.87
C ARG A 129 0.53 1.13 -13.59
N CYS A 130 -0.44 2.04 -13.70
CA CYS A 130 -1.11 2.68 -12.56
C CYS A 130 -1.88 1.72 -11.63
N LEU A 131 -2.13 0.49 -12.05
CA LEU A 131 -2.92 -0.51 -11.34
C LEU A 131 -2.19 -1.84 -11.12
N CYS A 132 -0.88 -1.85 -11.31
CA CYS A 132 -0.10 -3.01 -10.90
C CYS A 132 0.19 -3.00 -9.41
#